data_7fa24f9c3f8cb2680d6e75896490aa87
#
_entry.id   7fa24f9c3f8cb2680d6e75896490aa87
#
_cell.length_a   1.000
_cell.length_b   1.000
_cell.length_c   1.000
_cell.angle_alpha   90.00
_cell.angle_beta   90.00
_cell.angle_gamma   90.00
#
_symmetry.space_group_name_H-M   'P 1'
#
loop_
_entity.id
_entity.type
_entity.pdbx_description
1 polymer ?
#
loop_
_entity_poly.entity_id
_entity_poly.type
_entity_poly.pdbx_seq_one_letter_code
_entity_poly.pdbx_strand_id
1 'polypeptide(L)'
;MKTAIQKAAAILCLALLSACASPAEFQNMVVTEGIDTAATQNSAFKDSIVVKSVDGGEETNPMWTSEISSQAFEKALIASLENAQLLAKLDENAPYRLRVTLLEVDQPLFGLDLTVKTRVRYEIIEKDSDKTVFSEEIPATHTATFGDSPFAIQRLRLANEGSAKNNIAAFIERVITVSPEMSGGNVALK
;
A
#
# COMPACT_ATOMS: atom_id res chain seq x y z
N MET A 1 -46.28 3.86 24.77
CA MET A 1 -44.93 4.29 25.17
C MET A 1 -43.91 3.15 25.21
N LYS A 2 -44.20 1.98 25.80
CA LYS A 2 -43.22 0.85 25.85
C LYS A 2 -42.74 0.38 24.48
N THR A 3 -43.60 0.26 23.47
CA THR A 3 -43.24 -0.17 22.11
C THR A 3 -42.38 0.84 21.34
N ALA A 4 -42.50 2.14 21.60
CA ALA A 4 -41.68 3.15 20.97
C ALA A 4 -40.25 3.16 21.56
N ILE A 5 -40.12 2.93 22.88
CA ILE A 5 -38.84 2.81 23.56
C ILE A 5 -38.09 1.55 23.12
N GLN A 6 -38.80 0.43 22.95
CA GLN A 6 -38.19 -0.81 22.44
C GLN A 6 -37.71 -0.68 20.99
N LYS A 7 -38.46 0.01 20.13
CA LYS A 7 -38.01 0.26 18.75
C LYS A 7 -36.81 1.21 18.71
N ALA A 8 -36.79 2.25 19.55
CA ALA A 8 -35.67 3.17 19.65
C ALA A 8 -34.40 2.47 20.19
N ALA A 9 -34.54 1.60 21.18
CA ALA A 9 -33.43 0.81 21.69
C ALA A 9 -32.88 -0.19 20.67
N ALA A 10 -33.75 -0.83 19.88
CA ALA A 10 -33.33 -1.75 18.81
C ALA A 10 -32.56 -1.02 17.69
N ILE A 11 -33.01 0.17 17.31
CA ILE A 11 -32.31 1.01 16.30
C ILE A 11 -30.95 1.47 16.82
N LEU A 12 -30.86 1.84 18.11
CA LEU A 12 -29.60 2.24 18.72
C LEU A 12 -28.62 1.06 18.82
N CYS A 13 -29.08 -0.17 19.11
CA CYS A 13 -28.22 -1.36 19.11
C CYS A 13 -27.73 -1.73 17.70
N LEU A 14 -28.55 -1.57 16.65
CA LEU A 14 -28.10 -1.79 15.27
C LEU A 14 -27.04 -0.77 14.85
N ALA A 15 -27.13 0.49 15.29
CA ALA A 15 -26.14 1.52 14.96
C ALA A 15 -24.77 1.27 15.63
N LEU A 16 -24.73 0.56 16.77
CA LEU A 16 -23.48 0.22 17.45
C LEU A 16 -22.70 -0.93 16.78
N LEU A 17 -23.35 -1.75 15.97
CA LEU A 17 -22.70 -2.86 15.25
C LEU A 17 -21.87 -2.42 14.04
N SER A 18 -22.02 -1.18 13.57
CA SER A 18 -21.27 -0.61 12.44
C SER A 18 -20.01 0.14 12.86
N ALA A 19 -19.66 0.16 14.15
CA ALA A 19 -18.54 0.94 14.70
C ALA A 19 -17.21 0.15 14.77
N CYS A 20 -17.17 -1.12 14.35
CA CYS A 20 -15.92 -1.88 14.33
C CYS A 20 -15.00 -1.39 13.20
N ALA A 21 -13.72 -1.15 13.53
CA ALA A 21 -12.70 -0.87 12.54
C ALA A 21 -12.51 -2.10 11.63
N SER A 22 -12.49 -1.86 10.33
CA SER A 22 -12.15 -2.88 9.33
C SER A 22 -10.72 -2.66 8.85
N PRO A 23 -9.96 -3.73 8.56
CA PRO A 23 -8.63 -3.60 7.99
C PRO A 23 -8.67 -2.96 6.61
N ALA A 24 -7.55 -2.38 6.17
CA ALA A 24 -7.37 -1.95 4.80
C ALA A 24 -7.50 -3.15 3.85
N GLU A 25 -8.31 -3.00 2.82
CA GLU A 25 -8.57 -4.04 1.83
C GLU A 25 -7.56 -3.94 0.69
N PHE A 26 -6.86 -5.04 0.38
CA PHE A 26 -5.80 -5.01 -0.63
C PHE A 26 -6.31 -4.58 -2.01
N GLN A 27 -7.55 -4.91 -2.37
CA GLN A 27 -8.16 -4.56 -3.66
C GLN A 27 -8.18 -3.05 -3.90
N ASN A 28 -8.39 -2.26 -2.84
CA ASN A 28 -8.44 -0.80 -2.91
C ASN A 28 -7.04 -0.16 -2.99
N MET A 29 -6.00 -0.92 -2.64
CA MET A 29 -4.60 -0.49 -2.72
C MET A 29 -3.93 -0.84 -4.06
N VAL A 30 -4.59 -1.65 -4.92
CA VAL A 30 -4.03 -2.08 -6.21
C VAL A 30 -3.98 -0.90 -7.19
N VAL A 31 -2.84 -0.74 -7.85
CA VAL A 31 -2.63 0.23 -8.94
C VAL A 31 -3.12 -0.39 -10.25
N THR A 32 -4.17 0.18 -10.82
CA THR A 32 -4.79 -0.29 -12.07
C THR A 32 -4.69 0.75 -13.19
N GLU A 33 -4.37 2.00 -12.86
CA GLU A 33 -4.35 3.13 -13.78
C GLU A 33 -3.07 3.97 -13.59
N GLY A 34 -2.75 4.79 -14.55
CA GLY A 34 -1.58 5.68 -14.50
C GLY A 34 -0.23 4.99 -14.73
N ILE A 35 -0.21 3.71 -15.13
CA ILE A 35 1.02 2.99 -15.44
C ILE A 35 1.48 3.35 -16.86
N ASP A 36 2.71 3.86 -16.99
CA ASP A 36 3.32 4.10 -18.30
C ASP A 36 3.74 2.77 -18.95
N THR A 37 2.84 2.23 -19.76
CA THR A 37 3.06 0.95 -20.45
C THR A 37 4.24 1.00 -21.42
N ALA A 38 4.54 2.15 -22.03
CA ALA A 38 5.68 2.28 -22.94
C ALA A 38 7.01 2.22 -22.16
N ALA A 39 7.09 2.91 -21.01
CA ALA A 39 8.24 2.84 -20.13
C ALA A 39 8.41 1.42 -19.55
N THR A 40 7.31 0.75 -19.16
CA THR A 40 7.37 -0.63 -18.66
C THR A 40 7.92 -1.60 -19.70
N GLN A 41 7.49 -1.49 -20.97
CA GLN A 41 7.99 -2.35 -22.04
C GLN A 41 9.50 -2.23 -22.25
N ASN A 42 10.07 -1.07 -21.96
CA ASN A 42 11.50 -0.79 -22.08
C ASN A 42 12.27 -0.93 -20.76
N SER A 43 11.59 -1.24 -19.66
CA SER A 43 12.22 -1.40 -18.36
C SER A 43 13.07 -2.66 -18.30
N ALA A 44 14.23 -2.56 -17.66
CA ALA A 44 15.08 -3.71 -17.35
C ALA A 44 14.41 -4.68 -16.36
N PHE A 45 13.38 -4.24 -15.64
CA PHE A 45 12.65 -5.03 -14.66
C PHE A 45 11.36 -5.67 -15.20
N LYS A 46 11.12 -5.56 -16.51
CA LYS A 46 9.95 -6.19 -17.13
C LYS A 46 9.93 -7.70 -16.91
N ASP A 47 8.79 -8.24 -16.45
CA ASP A 47 8.56 -9.68 -16.21
C ASP A 47 9.67 -10.36 -15.35
N SER A 48 10.31 -9.61 -14.41
CA SER A 48 11.56 -10.08 -13.81
C SER A 48 11.63 -9.98 -12.28
N ILE A 49 10.66 -9.35 -11.62
CA ILE A 49 10.65 -9.16 -10.16
C ILE A 49 9.79 -10.23 -9.49
N VAL A 50 10.30 -10.82 -8.40
CA VAL A 50 9.50 -11.60 -7.44
C VAL A 50 9.47 -10.89 -6.09
N VAL A 51 8.29 -10.77 -5.48
CA VAL A 51 8.15 -10.23 -4.11
C VAL A 51 8.59 -11.32 -3.13
N LYS A 52 9.62 -11.03 -2.33
CA LYS A 52 10.22 -12.00 -1.41
C LYS A 52 9.72 -11.83 0.02
N SER A 53 9.57 -10.60 0.47
CA SER A 53 8.98 -10.29 1.78
C SER A 53 8.39 -8.90 1.79
N VAL A 54 7.35 -8.74 2.60
CA VAL A 54 6.77 -7.45 3.01
C VAL A 54 6.62 -7.47 4.52
N ASP A 55 7.31 -6.56 5.18
CA ASP A 55 7.40 -6.48 6.63
C ASP A 55 6.98 -5.10 7.14
N GLY A 56 6.74 -4.97 8.46
CA GLY A 56 6.46 -3.69 9.12
C GLY A 56 5.01 -3.21 9.08
N GLY A 57 4.11 -3.95 8.44
CA GLY A 57 2.67 -3.68 8.51
C GLY A 57 2.07 -4.13 9.85
N GLU A 58 1.01 -3.45 10.27
CA GLU A 58 0.33 -3.73 11.54
C GLU A 58 -1.06 -4.32 11.32
N GLU A 59 -1.47 -5.21 12.23
CA GLU A 59 -2.81 -5.79 12.21
C GLU A 59 -3.82 -4.82 12.80
N THR A 60 -4.97 -4.69 12.13
CA THR A 60 -6.06 -3.81 12.56
C THR A 60 -6.59 -4.24 13.92
N ASN A 61 -6.63 -3.28 14.85
CA ASN A 61 -7.39 -3.44 16.09
C ASN A 61 -8.85 -3.03 15.86
N PRO A 62 -9.81 -3.96 15.89
CA PRO A 62 -11.21 -3.66 15.58
C PRO A 62 -11.85 -2.60 16.46
N MET A 63 -11.25 -2.32 17.63
CA MET A 63 -11.79 -1.37 18.61
C MET A 63 -11.25 0.06 18.43
N TRP A 64 -10.11 0.25 17.74
CA TRP A 64 -9.42 1.53 17.76
C TRP A 64 -9.06 2.10 16.39
N THR A 65 -8.36 1.33 15.55
CA THR A 65 -7.79 1.87 14.31
C THR A 65 -7.90 0.85 13.17
N SER A 66 -8.03 1.35 11.94
CA SER A 66 -7.81 0.58 10.72
C SER A 66 -6.32 0.64 10.39
N GLU A 67 -5.69 -0.50 10.12
CA GLU A 67 -4.27 -0.61 9.83
C GLU A 67 -4.03 -1.25 8.44
N ILE A 68 -2.79 -1.12 7.95
CA ILE A 68 -2.30 -1.76 6.73
C ILE A 68 -1.45 -2.95 7.16
N SER A 69 -1.97 -4.18 7.04
CA SER A 69 -1.17 -5.35 7.33
C SER A 69 -0.14 -5.63 6.23
N SER A 70 1.00 -6.22 6.60
CA SER A 70 2.03 -6.67 5.65
C SER A 70 1.43 -7.56 4.56
N GLN A 71 0.51 -8.48 4.93
CA GLN A 71 -0.14 -9.38 3.98
C GLN A 71 -1.05 -8.65 2.97
N ALA A 72 -1.82 -7.64 3.44
CA ALA A 72 -2.68 -6.86 2.55
C ALA A 72 -1.85 -6.01 1.58
N PHE A 73 -0.78 -5.39 2.08
CA PHE A 73 0.15 -4.62 1.25
C PHE A 73 0.85 -5.51 0.22
N GLU A 74 1.33 -6.70 0.61
CA GLU A 74 1.96 -7.68 -0.28
C GLU A 74 1.04 -8.08 -1.44
N LYS A 75 -0.22 -8.44 -1.13
CA LYS A 75 -1.22 -8.79 -2.16
C LYS A 75 -1.47 -7.63 -3.13
N ALA A 76 -1.58 -6.41 -2.61
CA ALA A 76 -1.79 -5.22 -3.43
C ALA A 76 -0.56 -4.94 -4.32
N LEU A 77 0.63 -5.07 -3.77
CA LEU A 77 1.89 -4.88 -4.49
C LEU A 77 2.05 -5.91 -5.62
N ILE A 78 1.83 -7.19 -5.33
CA ILE A 78 1.90 -8.27 -6.34
C ILE A 78 0.93 -7.99 -7.48
N ALA A 79 -0.34 -7.71 -7.20
CA ALA A 79 -1.33 -7.39 -8.23
C ALA A 79 -0.97 -6.13 -9.03
N SER A 80 -0.38 -5.12 -8.38
CA SER A 80 0.06 -3.89 -9.04
C SER A 80 1.27 -4.12 -9.95
N LEU A 81 2.23 -4.95 -9.52
CA LEU A 81 3.38 -5.33 -10.35
C LEU A 81 2.96 -6.19 -11.55
N GLU A 82 1.94 -7.05 -11.38
CA GLU A 82 1.35 -7.81 -12.48
C GLU A 82 0.71 -6.88 -13.51
N ASN A 83 -0.10 -5.92 -13.08
CA ASN A 83 -0.70 -4.90 -13.95
C ASN A 83 0.36 -4.06 -14.68
N ALA A 84 1.48 -3.79 -14.02
CA ALA A 84 2.62 -3.08 -14.58
C ALA A 84 3.55 -3.96 -15.42
N GLN A 85 3.28 -5.26 -15.57
CA GLN A 85 4.14 -6.21 -16.29
C GLN A 85 5.60 -6.25 -15.76
N LEU A 86 5.76 -6.06 -14.45
CA LEU A 86 7.05 -6.14 -13.76
C LEU A 86 7.21 -7.46 -13.00
N LEU A 87 6.08 -8.12 -12.66
CA LEU A 87 6.08 -9.39 -11.94
C LEU A 87 6.59 -10.53 -12.83
N ALA A 88 7.52 -11.32 -12.32
CA ALA A 88 8.01 -12.51 -13.00
C ALA A 88 6.92 -13.58 -13.14
N LYS A 89 6.86 -14.25 -14.28
CA LYS A 89 5.86 -15.31 -14.53
C LYS A 89 6.09 -16.56 -13.68
N LEU A 90 7.35 -16.83 -13.33
CA LEU A 90 7.77 -17.95 -12.48
C LEU A 90 8.81 -17.43 -11.48
N ASP A 91 8.58 -17.63 -10.20
CA ASP A 91 9.44 -17.16 -9.11
C ASP A 91 10.87 -17.72 -9.19
N GLU A 92 10.99 -19.01 -9.60
CA GLU A 92 12.28 -19.69 -9.74
C GLU A 92 13.18 -19.07 -10.79
N ASN A 93 12.60 -18.46 -11.83
CA ASN A 93 13.31 -17.84 -12.95
C ASN A 93 13.48 -16.32 -12.78
N ALA A 94 12.94 -15.73 -11.71
CA ALA A 94 13.04 -14.30 -11.48
C ALA A 94 14.49 -13.89 -11.16
N PRO A 95 15.09 -13.00 -11.98
CA PRO A 95 16.46 -12.52 -11.71
C PRO A 95 16.52 -11.53 -10.54
N TYR A 96 15.39 -10.93 -10.15
CA TYR A 96 15.34 -9.92 -9.11
C TYR A 96 14.37 -10.29 -7.99
N ARG A 97 14.82 -10.10 -6.74
CA ARG A 97 14.02 -10.26 -5.52
C ARG A 97 13.70 -8.89 -4.93
N LEU A 98 12.44 -8.62 -4.68
CA LEU A 98 11.98 -7.40 -4.02
C LEU A 98 11.72 -7.68 -2.54
N ARG A 99 12.37 -6.90 -1.67
CA ARG A 99 12.05 -6.79 -0.24
C ARG A 99 11.41 -5.45 0.02
N VAL A 100 10.40 -5.46 0.87
CA VAL A 100 9.63 -4.25 1.20
C VAL A 100 9.47 -4.15 2.70
N THR A 101 9.66 -2.95 3.24
CA THR A 101 9.44 -2.67 4.66
C THR A 101 8.60 -1.41 4.81
N LEU A 102 7.41 -1.55 5.39
CA LEU A 102 6.61 -0.42 5.83
C LEU A 102 7.30 0.18 7.05
N LEU A 103 7.94 1.34 6.86
CA LEU A 103 8.71 2.01 7.91
C LEU A 103 7.83 2.82 8.84
N GLU A 104 6.75 3.38 8.27
CA GLU A 104 5.87 4.30 8.99
C GLU A 104 4.51 4.36 8.30
N VAL A 105 3.46 4.32 9.12
CA VAL A 105 2.09 4.66 8.75
C VAL A 105 1.61 5.69 9.75
N ASP A 106 1.74 6.99 9.40
CA ASP A 106 1.34 8.11 10.25
C ASP A 106 -0.15 8.41 10.05
N GLN A 107 -0.94 8.18 11.09
CA GLN A 107 -2.40 8.28 11.08
C GLN A 107 -2.88 9.38 12.03
N PRO A 108 -3.82 10.25 11.61
CA PRO A 108 -4.41 11.22 12.51
C PRO A 108 -5.38 10.55 13.48
N LEU A 109 -5.36 10.96 14.75
CA LEU A 109 -6.27 10.45 15.77
C LEU A 109 -7.70 11.00 15.63
N PHE A 110 -7.87 12.18 15.04
CA PHE A 110 -9.16 12.86 14.85
C PHE A 110 -9.08 13.90 13.72
N GLY A 111 -10.24 14.23 13.14
CA GLY A 111 -10.35 15.22 12.07
C GLY A 111 -11.64 15.05 11.27
N LEU A 112 -12.06 16.10 10.55
CA LEU A 112 -13.11 16.00 9.53
C LEU A 112 -12.54 15.31 8.28
N ASP A 113 -11.38 15.74 7.84
CA ASP A 113 -10.60 15.08 6.80
C ASP A 113 -9.42 14.37 7.45
N LEU A 114 -9.12 13.15 7.01
CA LEU A 114 -8.08 12.31 7.58
C LEU A 114 -6.99 12.09 6.53
N THR A 115 -5.80 12.59 6.82
CA THR A 115 -4.63 12.40 5.94
C THR A 115 -3.70 11.37 6.54
N VAL A 116 -3.49 10.27 5.83
CA VAL A 116 -2.51 9.25 6.18
C VAL A 116 -1.25 9.43 5.34
N LYS A 117 -0.10 9.28 5.99
CA LYS A 117 1.21 9.27 5.33
C LYS A 117 1.84 7.90 5.51
N THR A 118 2.32 7.32 4.42
CA THR A 118 3.10 6.08 4.45
C THR A 118 4.54 6.38 4.03
N ARG A 119 5.50 5.69 4.63
CA ARG A 119 6.89 5.65 4.19
C ARG A 119 7.33 4.21 4.11
N VAL A 120 7.67 3.77 2.90
CA VAL A 120 7.98 2.38 2.59
C VAL A 120 9.34 2.31 1.95
N ARG A 121 10.18 1.37 2.41
CA ARG A 121 11.47 1.05 1.80
C ARG A 121 11.29 -0.11 0.84
N TYR A 122 11.82 0.07 -0.37
CA TYR A 122 11.87 -0.95 -1.42
C TYR A 122 13.32 -1.26 -1.76
N GLU A 123 13.67 -2.54 -1.77
CA GLU A 123 15.01 -3.02 -2.12
C GLU A 123 14.90 -4.11 -3.18
N ILE A 124 15.45 -3.86 -4.36
CA ILE A 124 15.57 -4.87 -5.42
C ILE A 124 16.98 -5.43 -5.40
N ILE A 125 17.08 -6.75 -5.26
CA ILE A 125 18.32 -7.49 -5.12
C ILE A 125 18.44 -8.46 -6.30
N GLU A 126 19.53 -8.38 -7.03
CA GLU A 126 19.87 -9.33 -8.08
C GLU A 126 20.16 -10.71 -7.48
N LYS A 127 19.50 -11.74 -8.00
CA LYS A 127 19.51 -13.09 -7.42
C LYS A 127 20.90 -13.75 -7.45
N ASP A 128 21.63 -13.58 -8.53
CA ASP A 128 22.88 -14.32 -8.75
C ASP A 128 24.07 -13.69 -8.03
N SER A 129 24.08 -12.37 -7.87
CA SER A 129 25.17 -11.62 -7.25
C SER A 129 24.87 -11.18 -5.80
N ASP A 130 23.63 -11.32 -5.34
CA ASP A 130 23.10 -10.72 -4.10
C ASP A 130 23.32 -9.18 -4.00
N LYS A 131 23.56 -8.53 -5.13
CA LYS A 131 23.77 -7.08 -5.20
C LYS A 131 22.43 -6.34 -5.14
N THR A 132 22.33 -5.34 -4.29
CA THR A 132 21.21 -4.40 -4.30
C THR A 132 21.34 -3.47 -5.51
N VAL A 133 20.38 -3.56 -6.44
CA VAL A 133 20.34 -2.75 -7.67
C VAL A 133 19.36 -1.57 -7.60
N PHE A 134 18.50 -1.57 -6.57
CA PHE A 134 17.61 -0.46 -6.24
C PHE A 134 17.37 -0.45 -4.73
N SER A 135 17.42 0.71 -4.10
CA SER A 135 17.07 0.89 -2.69
C SER A 135 16.59 2.31 -2.46
N GLU A 136 15.29 2.47 -2.17
CA GLU A 136 14.70 3.78 -1.89
C GLU A 136 13.64 3.71 -0.80
N GLU A 137 13.54 4.80 -0.02
CA GLU A 137 12.42 5.08 0.88
C GLU A 137 11.45 6.03 0.20
N ILE A 138 10.25 5.56 -0.05
CA ILE A 138 9.23 6.29 -0.79
C ILE A 138 8.15 6.77 0.17
N PRO A 139 8.00 8.09 0.36
CA PRO A 139 6.86 8.65 1.07
C PRO A 139 5.67 8.81 0.14
N ALA A 140 4.47 8.58 0.67
CA ALA A 140 3.22 8.89 -0.01
C ALA A 140 2.17 9.39 0.98
N THR A 141 1.16 10.09 0.48
CA THR A 141 0.06 10.60 1.30
C THR A 141 -1.27 10.41 0.58
N HIS A 142 -2.32 10.26 1.37
CA HIS A 142 -3.69 10.34 0.88
C HIS A 142 -4.61 10.94 1.94
N THR A 143 -5.59 11.73 1.49
CA THR A 143 -6.60 12.34 2.35
C THR A 143 -7.97 11.81 1.98
N ALA A 144 -8.65 11.19 2.95
CA ALA A 144 -10.07 10.90 2.85
C ALA A 144 -10.88 11.99 3.53
N THR A 145 -11.82 12.58 2.80
CA THR A 145 -12.63 13.71 3.24
C THR A 145 -13.92 13.27 3.91
N PHE A 146 -14.58 14.20 4.59
CA PHE A 146 -15.93 13.94 5.11
C PHE A 146 -16.92 13.56 4.02
N GLY A 147 -16.71 14.04 2.78
CA GLY A 147 -17.51 13.67 1.62
C GLY A 147 -17.37 12.22 1.19
N ASP A 148 -16.21 11.58 1.44
CA ASP A 148 -15.97 10.17 1.09
C ASP A 148 -16.68 9.22 2.06
N SER A 149 -16.77 9.57 3.34
CA SER A 149 -17.59 8.87 4.33
C SER A 149 -17.89 9.75 5.56
N PRO A 150 -19.13 9.73 6.09
CA PRO A 150 -19.46 10.40 7.36
C PRO A 150 -18.85 9.68 8.58
N PHE A 151 -18.46 8.40 8.45
CA PHE A 151 -17.91 7.60 9.54
C PHE A 151 -16.39 7.72 9.60
N ALA A 152 -15.84 8.23 10.71
CA ALA A 152 -14.42 8.52 10.89
C ALA A 152 -13.54 7.27 10.67
N ILE A 153 -13.94 6.11 11.20
CA ILE A 153 -13.20 4.84 11.04
C ILE A 153 -13.15 4.41 9.57
N GLN A 154 -14.24 4.57 8.83
CA GLN A 154 -14.25 4.26 7.40
C GLN A 154 -13.38 5.25 6.61
N ARG A 155 -13.39 6.55 6.96
CA ARG A 155 -12.47 7.52 6.35
C ARG A 155 -11.01 7.17 6.62
N LEU A 156 -10.69 6.73 7.84
CA LEU A 156 -9.32 6.32 8.16
C LEU A 156 -8.88 5.13 7.29
N ARG A 157 -9.76 4.14 7.12
CA ARG A 157 -9.48 3.02 6.20
C ARG A 157 -9.25 3.50 4.76
N LEU A 158 -10.12 4.35 4.22
CA LEU A 158 -9.96 4.91 2.89
C LEU A 158 -8.66 5.70 2.73
N ALA A 159 -8.26 6.46 3.77
CA ALA A 159 -7.01 7.20 3.78
C ALA A 159 -5.78 6.26 3.78
N ASN A 160 -5.82 5.17 4.56
CA ASN A 160 -4.80 4.12 4.55
C ASN A 160 -4.66 3.47 3.17
N GLU A 161 -5.77 3.02 2.60
CA GLU A 161 -5.83 2.37 1.29
C GLU A 161 -5.29 3.28 0.19
N GLY A 162 -5.72 4.54 0.17
CA GLY A 162 -5.25 5.52 -0.79
C GLY A 162 -3.76 5.87 -0.64
N SER A 163 -3.26 5.98 0.60
CA SER A 163 -1.84 6.24 0.85
C SER A 163 -0.95 5.06 0.41
N ALA A 164 -1.37 3.82 0.70
CA ALA A 164 -0.68 2.62 0.25
C ALA A 164 -0.70 2.50 -1.29
N LYS A 165 -1.84 2.76 -1.93
CA LYS A 165 -1.96 2.77 -3.40
C LYS A 165 -1.01 3.79 -4.03
N ASN A 166 -0.99 5.02 -3.51
CA ASN A 166 -0.10 6.07 -3.99
C ASN A 166 1.38 5.71 -3.79
N ASN A 167 1.71 5.02 -2.69
CA ASN A 167 3.06 4.55 -2.42
C ASN A 167 3.52 3.50 -3.43
N ILE A 168 2.69 2.50 -3.70
CA ILE A 168 2.96 1.46 -4.71
C ILE A 168 3.07 2.09 -6.11
N ALA A 169 2.20 3.05 -6.46
CA ALA A 169 2.26 3.75 -7.74
C ALA A 169 3.59 4.50 -7.90
N ALA A 170 4.01 5.23 -6.86
CA ALA A 170 5.28 5.94 -6.87
C ALA A 170 6.49 4.98 -6.99
N PHE A 171 6.43 3.79 -6.39
CA PHE A 171 7.46 2.77 -6.57
C PHE A 171 7.52 2.30 -8.02
N ILE A 172 6.37 1.95 -8.62
CA ILE A 172 6.30 1.52 -10.02
C ILE A 172 6.89 2.59 -10.94
N GLU A 173 6.48 3.85 -10.77
CA GLU A 173 6.98 4.98 -11.57
C GLU A 173 8.50 5.11 -11.49
N ARG A 174 9.08 4.96 -10.31
CA ARG A 174 10.54 5.06 -10.13
C ARG A 174 11.27 3.87 -10.74
N VAL A 175 10.79 2.65 -10.50
CA VAL A 175 11.50 1.44 -10.94
C VAL A 175 11.50 1.27 -12.45
N ILE A 176 10.46 1.71 -13.17
CA ILE A 176 10.42 1.63 -14.63
C ILE A 176 11.41 2.58 -15.33
N THR A 177 11.89 3.61 -14.62
CA THR A 177 12.84 4.60 -15.15
C THR A 177 14.30 4.30 -14.82
N VAL A 178 14.56 3.34 -13.91
CA VAL A 178 15.91 2.98 -13.47
C VAL A 178 16.53 1.94 -14.38
N SER A 179 17.79 2.16 -14.76
CA SER A 179 18.63 1.14 -15.37
C SER A 179 19.49 0.48 -14.28
N PRO A 180 19.53 -0.88 -14.17
CA PRO A 180 20.27 -1.59 -13.13
C PRO A 180 21.76 -1.24 -13.05
N GLU A 181 22.33 -0.79 -14.17
CA GLU A 181 23.76 -0.41 -14.26
C GLU A 181 24.09 0.89 -13.49
N MET A 182 23.09 1.73 -13.19
CA MET A 182 23.32 3.04 -12.56
C MET A 182 23.31 3.02 -11.03
N SER A 183 22.92 1.93 -10.40
CA SER A 183 22.78 1.84 -8.93
C SER A 183 24.09 1.53 -8.17
N GLY A 184 25.22 1.52 -8.83
CA GLY A 184 26.55 1.34 -8.18
C GLY A 184 27.19 2.61 -7.60
N GLY A 185 26.55 3.75 -7.70
CA GLY A 185 27.05 5.03 -7.22
C GLY A 185 26.15 5.63 -6.13
N ASN A 186 26.70 5.90 -4.96
CA ASN A 186 26.07 6.72 -3.92
C ASN A 186 25.48 7.99 -4.54
N VAL A 187 24.16 8.06 -4.64
CA VAL A 187 23.47 9.33 -4.85
C VAL A 187 23.50 10.07 -3.52
N ALA A 188 24.58 10.82 -3.29
CA ALA A 188 24.61 11.84 -2.25
C ALA A 188 23.60 12.92 -2.66
N LEU A 189 22.50 13.02 -1.94
CA LEU A 189 21.59 14.15 -2.01
C LEU A 189 22.35 15.44 -1.71
N LYS A 190 22.36 16.35 -2.69
CA LYS A 190 22.70 17.76 -2.50
C LYS A 190 21.46 18.56 -2.17
#